data_b2ba0742d2c4f7ad179932d0a5341fb4
#
_entry.id   b2ba0742d2c4f7ad179932d0a5341fb4
#
_cell.length_a   1.000
_cell.length_b   1.000
_cell.length_c   1.000
_cell.angle_alpha   90.00
_cell.angle_beta   90.00
_cell.angle_gamma   90.00
#
_symmetry.space_group_name_H-M   'P 1'
#
loop_
_entity.id
_entity.type
_entity.pdbx_description
1 polymer ?
#
loop_
_entity_poly.entity_id
_entity_poly.type
_entity_poly.pdbx_seq_one_letter_code
_entity_poly.pdbx_strand_id
1 'polypeptide(L)' 'MILYIWDITLKWSKDISDKDIIDTLKPLCKKYGFQQEIGESGYKHFQIRISLIKKTTQNNLRKLLGDTVMKGCHI' A
#
# COMPACT_ATOMS: atom_id res chain seq x y z
N MET A 1 5.92 -16.63 5.21
CA MET A 1 7.06 -16.00 4.52
C MET A 1 7.29 -14.60 5.07
N ILE A 2 8.54 -14.26 5.35
CA ILE A 2 8.91 -12.96 5.93
C ILE A 2 9.71 -12.20 4.88
N LEU A 3 9.21 -11.05 4.44
CA LEU A 3 9.80 -10.29 3.34
C LEU A 3 9.93 -8.81 3.67
N TYR A 4 10.90 -8.13 3.00
CA TYR A 4 11.03 -6.68 3.00
C TYR A 4 10.19 -6.03 1.91
N ILE A 5 10.08 -6.69 0.75
CA ILE A 5 9.45 -6.11 -0.45
C ILE A 5 8.06 -6.69 -0.64
N TRP A 6 7.08 -5.81 -0.81
CA TRP A 6 5.68 -6.18 -1.00
C TRP A 6 5.04 -5.36 -2.10
N ASP A 7 4.16 -6.01 -2.85
CA ASP A 7 3.29 -5.35 -3.82
C ASP A 7 1.88 -5.27 -3.24
N ILE A 8 1.29 -4.10 -3.32
CA ILE A 8 -0.01 -3.81 -2.70
C ILE A 8 -0.90 -3.15 -3.73
N THR A 9 -2.16 -3.58 -3.78
CA THR A 9 -3.18 -2.93 -4.59
C THR A 9 -4.20 -2.28 -3.65
N LEU A 10 -4.40 -0.98 -3.83
CA LEU A 10 -5.36 -0.21 -3.05
C LEU A 10 -6.42 0.37 -3.96
N LYS A 11 -7.68 0.08 -3.65
CA LYS A 11 -8.80 0.66 -4.39
C LYS A 11 -8.74 2.18 -4.33
N TRP A 12 -8.85 2.84 -5.49
CA TRP A 12 -8.89 4.29 -5.54
C TRP A 12 -10.16 4.81 -4.85
N SER A 13 -10.01 5.91 -4.14
CA SER A 13 -11.11 6.63 -3.54
C SER A 13 -10.81 8.13 -3.60
N LYS A 14 -11.82 8.94 -3.85
CA LYS A 14 -11.66 10.39 -3.82
C LYS A 14 -11.23 10.91 -2.45
N ASP A 15 -11.43 10.11 -1.42
CA ASP A 15 -11.10 10.46 -0.03
C ASP A 15 -9.65 10.13 0.33
N ILE A 16 -8.91 9.49 -0.58
CA ILE A 16 -7.52 9.11 -0.37
C ILE A 16 -6.63 9.90 -1.33
N SER A 17 -5.80 10.77 -0.78
CA SER A 17 -4.83 11.54 -1.56
C SER A 17 -3.48 10.82 -1.63
N ASP A 18 -2.63 11.24 -2.57
CA ASP A 18 -1.24 10.76 -2.63
C ASP A 18 -0.51 11.03 -1.31
N LYS A 19 -0.78 12.18 -0.71
CA LYS A 19 -0.17 12.55 0.58
C LYS A 19 -0.56 11.57 1.68
N ASP A 20 -1.80 11.09 1.70
CA ASP A 20 -2.26 10.11 2.69
C ASP A 20 -1.49 8.81 2.58
N ILE A 21 -1.24 8.36 1.35
CA ILE A 21 -0.46 7.14 1.09
C ILE A 21 0.99 7.35 1.53
N ILE A 22 1.58 8.48 1.17
CA ILE A 22 2.97 8.81 1.55
C ILE A 22 3.11 8.86 3.06
N ASP A 23 2.22 9.55 3.75
CA ASP A 23 2.26 9.69 5.21
C ASP A 23 2.13 8.35 5.92
N THR A 24 1.38 7.41 5.34
CA THR A 24 1.23 6.06 5.87
C THR A 24 2.50 5.23 5.66
N LEU A 25 3.09 5.29 4.47
CA LEU A 25 4.23 4.44 4.11
C LEU A 25 5.57 4.95 4.60
N LYS A 26 5.75 6.25 4.65
CA LYS A 26 7.04 6.87 4.98
C LYS A 26 7.66 6.36 6.29
N PRO A 27 6.93 6.24 7.41
CA PRO A 27 7.51 5.74 8.65
C PRO A 27 7.84 4.24 8.62
N LEU A 28 7.24 3.47 7.71
CA LEU A 28 7.40 2.02 7.63
C LEU A 28 8.43 1.58 6.61
N CYS A 29 8.70 2.42 5.61
CA CYS A 29 9.41 2.01 4.41
C CYS A 29 10.77 2.68 4.27
N LYS A 30 11.72 1.91 3.76
CA LYS A 30 13.01 2.39 3.27
C LYS A 30 12.84 3.07 1.92
N LYS A 31 12.02 2.45 1.06
CA LYS A 31 11.65 2.94 -0.26
C LYS A 31 10.21 2.59 -0.53
N TYR A 32 9.54 3.44 -1.28
CA TYR A 32 8.19 3.16 -1.75
C TYR A 32 7.94 3.89 -3.07
N GLY A 33 7.06 3.33 -3.86
CA GLY A 33 6.60 3.96 -5.07
C GLY A 33 5.18 3.50 -5.36
N PHE A 34 4.39 4.36 -5.97
CA PHE A 34 3.04 3.99 -6.37
C PHE A 34 2.59 4.81 -7.55
N GLN A 35 1.60 4.27 -8.26
CA GLN A 35 0.96 4.96 -9.37
C GLN A 35 -0.50 4.59 -9.41
N GLN A 36 -1.31 5.49 -9.95
CA GLN A 36 -2.72 5.21 -10.21
C GLN A 36 -2.82 4.49 -11.54
N GLU A 37 -3.57 3.39 -11.55
CA GLU A 37 -3.84 2.62 -12.77
C GLU A 37 -5.35 2.51 -12.98
N ILE A 38 -5.74 2.34 -14.24
CA ILE A 38 -7.13 2.09 -14.62
C ILE A 38 -7.18 0.70 -15.22
N GLY A 39 -7.96 -0.20 -14.61
CA GLY A 39 -8.16 -1.56 -15.11
C GLY A 39 -9.05 -1.59 -16.35
N GLU A 40 -9.19 -2.77 -16.96
CA GLU A 40 -9.95 -2.99 -18.19
C GLU A 40 -11.40 -2.54 -18.11
N SER A 41 -11.99 -2.64 -16.94
CA SER A 41 -13.39 -2.23 -16.69
C SER A 41 -13.53 -0.76 -16.30
N GLY A 42 -12.47 0.05 -16.42
CA GLY A 42 -12.46 1.43 -15.95
C GLY A 42 -12.26 1.58 -14.46
N TYR A 43 -11.93 0.50 -13.78
CA TYR A 43 -11.74 0.47 -12.34
C TYR A 43 -10.39 1.07 -11.95
N LYS A 44 -10.44 2.12 -11.13
CA LYS A 44 -9.22 2.80 -10.69
C LYS A 44 -8.65 2.18 -9.43
N HIS A 45 -7.34 2.05 -9.37
CA HIS A 45 -6.64 1.57 -8.18
C HIS A 45 -5.23 2.15 -8.13
N PHE A 46 -4.63 2.08 -6.94
CA PHE A 46 -3.22 2.38 -6.77
C PHE A 46 -2.45 1.08 -6.77
N GLN A 47 -1.42 1.00 -7.59
CA GLN A 47 -0.46 -0.10 -7.56
C GLN A 47 0.77 0.39 -6.81
N ILE A 48 1.08 -0.25 -5.70
CA ILE A 48 2.07 0.22 -4.73
C ILE A 48 3.14 -0.85 -4.53
N ARG A 49 4.40 -0.42 -4.58
CA ARG A 49 5.52 -1.29 -4.22
C ARG A 49 6.27 -0.65 -3.07
N ILE A 50 6.54 -1.44 -2.04
CA ILE A 50 7.23 -0.97 -0.85
C ILE A 50 8.42 -1.86 -0.52
N SER A 51 9.44 -1.25 0.08
CA SER A 51 10.54 -1.93 0.73
C SER A 51 10.58 -1.46 2.17
N LEU A 52 10.27 -2.37 3.09
CA LEU A 52 10.14 -2.06 4.50
C LEU A 52 11.49 -1.88 5.19
N ILE A 53 11.51 -1.10 6.26
CA ILE A 53 12.67 -0.99 7.14
C ILE A 53 12.88 -2.31 7.88
N LYS A 54 11.78 -2.94 8.30
CA LYS A 54 11.80 -4.26 8.96
C LYS A 54 10.99 -5.25 8.16
N LYS A 55 11.58 -6.41 7.85
CA LYS A 55 10.86 -7.49 7.20
C LYS A 55 9.69 -7.97 8.05
N THR A 56 8.62 -8.41 7.40
CA THR A 56 7.41 -8.83 8.09
C THR A 56 6.68 -9.92 7.31
N THR A 57 5.64 -10.47 7.92
CA THR A 57 4.73 -11.41 7.27
C THR A 57 3.56 -10.65 6.65
N GLN A 58 2.86 -11.29 5.73
CA GLN A 58 1.67 -10.74 5.12
C GLN A 58 0.60 -10.39 6.16
N ASN A 59 0.39 -11.26 7.14
CA ASN A 59 -0.61 -11.03 8.18
C ASN A 59 -0.26 -9.81 9.04
N ASN A 60 1.00 -9.67 9.42
CA ASN A 60 1.44 -8.52 10.20
C ASN A 60 1.34 -7.22 9.39
N LEU A 61 1.69 -7.28 8.11
CA LEU A 61 1.56 -6.12 7.24
C LEU A 61 0.10 -5.67 7.11
N ARG A 62 -0.82 -6.61 6.96
CA ARG A 62 -2.25 -6.30 6.94
C ARG A 62 -2.70 -5.61 8.22
N LYS A 63 -2.21 -6.06 9.37
CA LYS A 63 -2.54 -5.43 10.66
C LYS A 63 -2.00 -4.01 10.74
N LEU A 64 -0.77 -3.81 10.29
CA LEU A 64 -0.15 -2.48 10.28
C LEU A 64 -0.93 -1.49 9.41
N LEU A 65 -1.37 -1.94 8.24
CA LEU A 65 -2.08 -1.10 7.29
C LEU A 65 -3.59 -0.99 7.57
N GLY A 66 -4.12 -1.93 8.36
CA GLY A 66 -5.56 -2.02 8.63
C GLY A 66 -6.14 -0.85 9.41
N ASP A 67 -5.31 -0.12 10.16
CA ASP A 67 -5.72 1.05 10.93
C ASP A 67 -5.37 2.36 10.23
N THR A 68 -5.06 2.30 8.94
CA THR A 68 -4.63 3.46 8.15
C THR A 68 -5.59 3.69 6.99
N VAL A 69 -5.31 4.72 6.18
CA VAL A 69 -6.06 4.98 4.94
C VAL A 69 -5.97 3.82 3.95
N MET A 70 -4.99 2.93 4.13
CA MET A 70 -4.81 1.75 3.28
C MET A 70 -5.63 0.54 3.76
N LYS A 71 -6.55 0.73 4.69
CA LYS A 71 -7.45 -0.32 5.15
C LYS A 71 -8.17 -0.98 3.97
N GLY A 72 -8.18 -2.31 3.98
CA GLY A 72 -8.82 -3.07 2.91
C GLY A 72 -7.98 -3.24 1.65
N CYS A 73 -6.71 -2.80 1.67
CA CYS A 73 -5.82 -3.03 0.53
C CYS A 73 -5.58 -4.53 0.33
N HIS A 74 -5.20 -4.87 -0.90
CA HIS A 74 -4.90 -6.24 -1.28
C HIS A 74 -3.38 -6.41 -1.38
N ILE A 75 -2.88 -7.40 -0.69
CA ILE A 75 -1.44 -7.67 -0.67
C ILE A 75 -1.12 -8.94 -1.45
#